data_374542d2b26673074dd23dcc236490d8
#
_entry.id   374542d2b26673074dd23dcc236490d8
#
_cell.length_a   1.000
_cell.length_b   1.000
_cell.length_c   1.000
_cell.angle_alpha   90.00
_cell.angle_beta   90.00
_cell.angle_gamma   90.00
#
_symmetry.space_group_name_H-M   'P 1'
#
loop_
_entity.id
_entity.type
_entity.pdbx_description
1 polymer ?
#
loop_
_entity_poly.entity_id
_entity_poly.type
_entity_poly.pdbx_seq_one_letter_code
_entity_poly.pdbx_strand_id
1 'polypeptide(L)'
;MKKRLAIQMVLITSIIVGVACAGCEKKQQASDEDGDTLKKTPVSFLISADTAGWIEPCGCTTKQSGGLPRRGTMVKSMREKQTTVVLDCGGAAAGVSDYHQLKLESIMAGEAAMGLVAHNVGGSEAAFGGQTLQQLVDQQIVPLFSTNVCDASGKPIGDQVQWVSAGGNRIAVLGVMDPKFKGDQLQVLPPQQAILNAIEAFEEKPDAILVLAYLPRPALMELAKALPEVDVIVGGPTGQTIAPTRVGAVLVTSSTNKGKFLVQLDYDPDRGQRFEAKVVELDESWTDDVDQRKNLDTYHERLAGKDFESPFTGVKKSVATALDSKDQFVGNAKCQACHVGDCQHYTSTKHSVAWETLENKFSHVDPYCQQCHTTGYGSKAGFVSIKKSPNLFDVGCESCHGPSSRHCQKPTIKTVYDARDQCLQCHDRENSPLFKYELYWPKILHGQQKVAEVKK
;
A
#
# COMPACT_ATOMS: atom_id res chain seq x y z
N MET A 1 -19.29 -25.93 48.86
CA MET A 1 -18.88 -27.30 48.40
C MET A 1 -17.81 -27.10 47.31
N LYS A 2 -16.55 -27.41 47.68
CA LYS A 2 -15.37 -27.29 46.83
C LYS A 2 -15.19 -28.60 46.05
N LYS A 3 -15.13 -28.57 44.73
CA LYS A 3 -14.63 -29.68 43.90
C LYS A 3 -13.30 -29.28 43.32
N ARG A 4 -12.24 -29.93 43.76
CA ARG A 4 -10.89 -29.89 43.18
C ARG A 4 -10.85 -30.82 41.98
N LEU A 5 -10.33 -30.35 40.85
CA LEU A 5 -9.99 -31.18 39.69
C LEU A 5 -8.47 -31.40 39.70
N ALA A 6 -8.06 -32.67 39.80
CA ALA A 6 -6.67 -33.09 39.78
C ALA A 6 -6.19 -33.22 38.32
N ILE A 7 -5.02 -32.65 38.05
CA ILE A 7 -4.31 -32.83 36.77
C ILE A 7 -3.36 -34.00 36.91
N GLN A 8 -3.55 -35.07 36.15
CA GLN A 8 -2.63 -36.20 36.05
C GLN A 8 -1.51 -35.87 35.07
N MET A 9 -0.29 -35.89 35.60
CA MET A 9 0.96 -35.80 34.88
C MET A 9 1.37 -37.19 34.40
N VAL A 10 1.45 -37.41 33.09
CA VAL A 10 1.96 -38.65 32.51
C VAL A 10 3.46 -38.49 32.24
N LEU A 11 4.28 -39.20 33.02
CA LEU A 11 5.71 -39.36 32.76
C LEU A 11 5.90 -40.45 31.70
N ILE A 12 6.52 -40.11 30.57
CA ILE A 12 7.01 -41.07 29.58
C ILE A 12 8.52 -41.27 29.82
N THR A 13 8.87 -42.46 30.32
CA THR A 13 10.24 -42.92 30.54
C THR A 13 10.75 -43.55 29.23
N SER A 14 11.76 -42.96 28.61
CA SER A 14 12.43 -43.55 27.43
C SER A 14 13.55 -44.46 27.89
N ILE A 15 13.46 -45.72 27.52
CA ILE A 15 14.48 -46.75 27.75
C ILE A 15 15.52 -46.66 26.64
N ILE A 16 16.78 -46.39 26.99
CA ILE A 16 17.92 -46.47 26.09
C ILE A 16 18.48 -47.86 26.15
N VAL A 17 18.43 -48.64 25.07
CA VAL A 17 19.12 -49.91 24.90
C VAL A 17 20.45 -49.62 24.20
N GLY A 18 21.53 -49.78 24.92
CA GLY A 18 22.89 -49.72 24.38
C GLY A 18 23.30 -51.08 23.78
N VAL A 19 23.73 -51.07 22.54
CA VAL A 19 24.43 -52.20 21.91
C VAL A 19 25.87 -51.76 21.69
N ALA A 20 26.80 -52.37 22.42
CA ALA A 20 28.23 -52.23 22.21
C ALA A 20 28.69 -53.23 21.17
N CYS A 21 29.27 -52.77 20.07
CA CYS A 21 30.09 -53.60 19.17
C CYS A 21 31.52 -53.03 19.13
N ALA A 22 32.45 -53.85 19.55
CA ALA A 22 33.88 -53.56 19.53
C ALA A 22 34.49 -53.87 18.15
N GLY A 23 35.43 -53.05 17.75
CA GLY A 23 36.55 -53.42 16.91
C GLY A 23 36.52 -52.97 15.47
N CYS A 24 37.24 -51.92 15.17
CA CYS A 24 38.33 -51.90 14.15
C CYS A 24 38.87 -50.44 14.02
N GLU A 25 40.05 -50.20 14.59
CA GLU A 25 40.80 -48.98 14.26
C GLU A 25 41.36 -49.13 12.83
N LYS A 26 40.81 -48.30 11.93
CA LYS A 26 41.54 -47.88 10.72
C LYS A 26 41.82 -46.37 10.84
N LYS A 27 43.10 -46.04 11.00
CA LYS A 27 43.61 -44.69 10.80
C LYS A 27 43.13 -44.22 9.39
N GLN A 28 42.15 -43.36 9.35
CA GLN A 28 41.78 -42.56 8.19
C GLN A 28 42.58 -41.28 8.26
N GLN A 29 43.48 -41.08 7.29
CA GLN A 29 44.14 -39.82 7.01
C GLN A 29 43.06 -38.75 6.87
N ALA A 30 43.26 -37.65 7.61
CA ALA A 30 42.53 -36.41 7.35
C ALA A 30 42.86 -35.96 5.92
N SER A 31 41.95 -36.15 5.01
CA SER A 31 41.89 -35.40 3.80
C SER A 31 41.42 -33.99 4.20
N ASP A 32 42.24 -33.00 3.88
CA ASP A 32 41.85 -31.58 3.90
C ASP A 32 40.50 -31.47 3.15
N GLU A 33 39.41 -31.21 3.87
CA GLU A 33 38.15 -30.81 3.27
C GLU A 33 38.42 -29.42 2.68
N ASP A 34 38.69 -29.38 1.37
CA ASP A 34 38.48 -28.19 0.56
C ASP A 34 37.08 -27.67 0.91
N GLY A 35 37.03 -26.51 1.57
CA GLY A 35 35.79 -25.82 1.83
C GLY A 35 35.10 -25.57 0.49
N ASP A 36 34.06 -26.35 0.23
CA ASP A 36 33.20 -26.20 -0.95
C ASP A 36 32.59 -24.79 -0.89
N THR A 37 33.31 -23.82 -1.44
CA THR A 37 32.82 -22.46 -1.60
C THR A 37 31.63 -22.56 -2.57
N LEU A 38 30.41 -22.57 -2.03
CA LEU A 38 29.16 -22.60 -2.79
C LEU A 38 29.29 -21.62 -3.97
N LYS A 39 29.20 -22.12 -5.19
CA LYS A 39 29.29 -21.31 -6.40
C LYS A 39 28.24 -20.22 -6.35
N LYS A 40 28.66 -18.97 -6.38
CA LYS A 40 27.75 -17.81 -6.41
C LYS A 40 26.99 -17.78 -7.73
N THR A 41 25.71 -17.50 -7.67
CA THR A 41 24.81 -17.42 -8.82
C THR A 41 24.07 -16.09 -8.85
N PRO A 42 23.62 -15.66 -10.03
CA PRO A 42 22.83 -14.43 -10.15
C PRO A 42 21.55 -14.44 -9.30
N VAL A 43 21.17 -13.26 -8.83
CA VAL A 43 19.98 -13.02 -7.99
C VAL A 43 19.23 -11.81 -8.53
N SER A 44 17.89 -11.91 -8.63
CA SER A 44 17.03 -10.75 -8.87
C SER A 44 16.38 -10.27 -7.59
N PHE A 45 16.35 -8.97 -7.40
CA PHE A 45 15.56 -8.30 -6.38
C PHE A 45 14.37 -7.61 -7.03
N LEU A 46 13.16 -7.88 -6.51
CA LEU A 46 11.95 -7.14 -6.84
C LEU A 46 11.64 -6.20 -5.68
N ILE A 47 11.70 -4.90 -5.93
CA ILE A 47 11.65 -3.90 -4.88
C ILE A 47 10.48 -2.97 -5.12
N SER A 48 9.53 -2.95 -4.19
CA SER A 48 8.42 -2.00 -4.16
C SER A 48 8.75 -0.78 -3.30
N ALA A 49 8.03 0.30 -3.52
CA ALA A 49 8.10 1.52 -2.72
C ALA A 49 6.81 2.33 -2.87
N ASP A 50 6.46 3.07 -1.82
CA ASP A 50 5.39 4.08 -1.86
C ASP A 50 4.07 3.50 -2.40
N THR A 51 3.67 2.34 -1.87
CA THR A 51 2.40 1.66 -2.21
C THR A 51 1.21 2.53 -1.79
N ALA A 52 1.36 3.36 -0.73
CA ALA A 52 0.42 4.41 -0.32
C ALA A 52 -1.04 3.94 -0.23
N GLY A 53 -1.26 2.74 0.30
CA GLY A 53 -2.59 2.16 0.49
C GLY A 53 -3.26 1.60 -0.79
N TRP A 54 -2.57 1.53 -1.92
CA TRP A 54 -3.12 1.00 -3.17
C TRP A 54 -2.95 -0.52 -3.24
N ILE A 55 -3.93 -1.22 -2.67
CA ILE A 55 -3.95 -2.68 -2.58
C ILE A 55 -4.44 -3.34 -3.88
N GLU A 56 -5.32 -2.65 -4.63
CA GLU A 56 -5.88 -3.07 -5.90
C GLU A 56 -5.31 -2.26 -7.07
N PRO A 57 -5.43 -2.74 -8.33
CA PRO A 57 -5.05 -1.96 -9.50
C PRO A 57 -5.79 -0.62 -9.56
N CYS A 58 -5.04 0.46 -9.75
CA CYS A 58 -5.57 1.82 -9.82
C CYS A 58 -6.14 2.13 -11.21
N GLY A 59 -7.33 2.72 -11.23
CA GLY A 59 -8.03 3.13 -12.44
C GLY A 59 -9.43 2.55 -12.53
N CYS A 60 -10.45 3.39 -12.75
CA CYS A 60 -11.85 2.94 -12.67
C CYS A 60 -12.31 2.14 -13.90
N THR A 61 -11.68 2.29 -15.07
CA THR A 61 -12.22 1.69 -16.31
C THR A 61 -11.17 1.13 -17.26
N THR A 62 -10.04 1.79 -17.45
CA THR A 62 -9.03 1.42 -18.47
C THR A 62 -7.63 1.81 -18.01
N LYS A 63 -6.61 1.12 -18.52
CA LYS A 63 -5.20 1.34 -18.17
C LYS A 63 -4.92 1.27 -16.68
N GLN A 64 -5.57 0.30 -16.04
CA GLN A 64 -5.30 0.03 -14.63
C GLN A 64 -3.88 -0.50 -14.48
N SER A 65 -3.15 0.00 -13.48
CA SER A 65 -1.83 -0.51 -13.14
C SER A 65 -1.62 -0.61 -11.63
N GLY A 66 -0.65 -1.44 -11.21
CA GLY A 66 -0.35 -1.68 -9.81
C GLY A 66 -1.22 -2.76 -9.16
N GLY A 67 -1.27 -2.71 -7.83
CA GLY A 67 -2.00 -3.64 -6.99
C GLY A 67 -1.19 -4.89 -6.63
N LEU A 68 -1.52 -5.49 -5.46
CA LEU A 68 -0.89 -6.70 -4.98
C LEU A 68 -1.11 -7.90 -5.91
N PRO A 69 -2.30 -8.06 -6.57
CA PRO A 69 -2.51 -9.21 -7.45
C PRO A 69 -1.51 -9.28 -8.61
N ARG A 70 -1.24 -8.18 -9.28
CA ARG A 70 -0.25 -8.14 -10.39
C ARG A 70 1.18 -8.25 -9.88
N ARG A 71 1.48 -7.66 -8.72
CA ARG A 71 2.78 -7.82 -8.05
C ARG A 71 3.06 -9.29 -7.75
N GLY A 72 2.07 -10.03 -7.21
CA GLY A 72 2.17 -11.46 -6.94
C GLY A 72 2.50 -12.28 -8.17
N THR A 73 1.84 -12.01 -9.29
CA THR A 73 2.11 -12.70 -10.58
C THR A 73 3.54 -12.43 -11.06
N MET A 74 4.02 -11.18 -10.99
CA MET A 74 5.39 -10.84 -11.35
C MET A 74 6.40 -11.59 -10.47
N VAL A 75 6.18 -11.64 -9.15
CA VAL A 75 7.05 -12.37 -8.21
C VAL A 75 7.12 -13.86 -8.58
N LYS A 76 5.98 -14.51 -8.81
CA LYS A 76 5.94 -15.92 -9.21
C LYS A 76 6.66 -16.16 -10.54
N SER A 77 6.38 -15.35 -11.56
CA SER A 77 7.03 -15.43 -12.87
C SER A 77 8.55 -15.25 -12.83
N MET A 78 9.05 -14.41 -11.92
CA MET A 78 10.50 -14.22 -11.75
C MET A 78 11.14 -15.41 -11.02
N ARG A 79 10.48 -15.95 -10.00
CA ARG A 79 10.97 -17.14 -9.27
C ARG A 79 11.07 -18.40 -10.12
N GLU A 80 10.21 -18.52 -11.14
CA GLU A 80 10.32 -19.62 -12.12
C GLU A 80 11.58 -19.53 -12.99
N LYS A 81 12.17 -18.34 -13.11
CA LYS A 81 13.32 -18.09 -14.00
C LYS A 81 14.65 -18.06 -13.25
N GLN A 82 14.66 -17.56 -12.04
CA GLN A 82 15.89 -17.34 -11.26
C GLN A 82 15.62 -17.10 -9.77
N THR A 83 16.68 -17.21 -8.96
CA THR A 83 16.62 -16.85 -7.54
C THR A 83 16.13 -15.41 -7.39
N THR A 84 14.99 -15.23 -6.70
CA THR A 84 14.32 -13.94 -6.60
C THR A 84 14.03 -13.57 -5.15
N VAL A 85 14.45 -12.40 -4.74
CA VAL A 85 14.26 -11.78 -3.42
C VAL A 85 13.27 -10.63 -3.54
N VAL A 86 12.33 -10.51 -2.60
CA VAL A 86 11.31 -9.44 -2.58
C VAL A 86 11.59 -8.51 -1.41
N LEU A 87 11.62 -7.20 -1.67
CA LEU A 87 11.89 -6.14 -0.71
C LEU A 87 10.87 -4.99 -0.85
N ASP A 88 10.68 -4.21 0.20
CA ASP A 88 9.91 -2.95 0.15
C ASP A 88 10.70 -1.79 0.79
N CYS A 89 10.73 -0.65 0.08
CA CYS A 89 11.38 0.59 0.54
C CYS A 89 10.61 1.36 1.63
N GLY A 90 9.40 0.93 1.97
CA GLY A 90 8.48 1.65 2.84
C GLY A 90 7.50 2.55 2.08
N GLY A 91 6.58 3.15 2.82
CA GLY A 91 5.51 3.97 2.23
C GLY A 91 4.27 3.18 1.86
N ALA A 92 3.98 2.08 2.55
CA ALA A 92 2.84 1.22 2.25
C ALA A 92 1.49 1.81 2.71
N ALA A 93 1.45 2.57 3.81
CA ALA A 93 0.23 3.16 4.32
C ALA A 93 -0.19 4.45 3.60
N ALA A 94 -1.47 4.84 3.73
CA ALA A 94 -2.02 6.09 3.15
C ALA A 94 -2.48 7.10 4.23
N GLY A 95 -2.44 6.73 5.50
CA GLY A 95 -2.88 7.53 6.64
C GLY A 95 -2.76 6.73 7.93
N VAL A 96 -3.32 7.26 9.05
CA VAL A 96 -3.08 6.71 10.40
C VAL A 96 -4.36 6.33 11.16
N SER A 97 -5.53 6.37 10.50
CA SER A 97 -6.77 5.89 11.15
C SER A 97 -6.83 4.36 11.21
N ASP A 98 -7.74 3.81 12.01
CA ASP A 98 -7.97 2.35 12.10
C ASP A 98 -8.23 1.71 10.73
N TYR A 99 -8.90 2.43 9.83
CA TYR A 99 -9.06 2.00 8.44
C TYR A 99 -7.72 1.86 7.71
N HIS A 100 -6.84 2.85 7.84
CA HIS A 100 -5.52 2.83 7.20
C HIS A 100 -4.60 1.77 7.83
N GLN A 101 -4.70 1.54 9.14
CA GLN A 101 -3.97 0.47 9.80
C GLN A 101 -4.41 -0.91 9.29
N LEU A 102 -5.72 -1.16 9.21
CA LEU A 102 -6.26 -2.41 8.67
C LEU A 102 -5.77 -2.63 7.22
N LYS A 103 -5.73 -1.57 6.43
CA LYS A 103 -5.24 -1.63 5.05
C LYS A 103 -3.74 -1.92 4.98
N LEU A 104 -2.92 -1.30 5.83
CA LEU A 104 -1.49 -1.56 5.96
C LEU A 104 -1.23 -3.02 6.33
N GLU A 105 -1.92 -3.55 7.35
CA GLU A 105 -1.82 -4.96 7.76
C GLU A 105 -2.15 -5.91 6.60
N SER A 106 -3.13 -5.56 5.76
CA SER A 106 -3.51 -6.36 4.60
C SER A 106 -2.47 -6.28 3.46
N ILE A 107 -1.80 -5.14 3.29
CA ILE A 107 -0.66 -5.01 2.38
C ILE A 107 0.50 -5.87 2.87
N MET A 108 0.86 -5.78 4.15
CA MET A 108 1.92 -6.59 4.77
C MET A 108 1.61 -8.09 4.68
N ALA A 109 0.36 -8.51 4.88
CA ALA A 109 -0.05 -9.90 4.68
C ALA A 109 0.15 -10.37 3.24
N GLY A 110 -0.15 -9.53 2.24
CA GLY A 110 0.13 -9.79 0.84
C GLY A 110 1.63 -9.87 0.54
N GLU A 111 2.43 -9.02 1.14
CA GLU A 111 3.89 -9.04 1.05
C GLU A 111 4.48 -10.30 1.66
N ALA A 112 4.00 -10.71 2.83
CA ALA A 112 4.37 -11.98 3.47
C ALA A 112 4.05 -13.19 2.58
N ALA A 113 2.86 -13.21 1.96
CA ALA A 113 2.46 -14.25 1.02
C ALA A 113 3.35 -14.28 -0.24
N MET A 114 3.90 -13.13 -0.64
CA MET A 114 4.92 -13.04 -1.68
C MET A 114 6.33 -13.41 -1.20
N GLY A 115 6.51 -13.73 0.09
CA GLY A 115 7.81 -14.07 0.69
C GLY A 115 8.76 -12.87 0.71
N LEU A 116 8.25 -11.69 1.09
CA LEU A 116 9.06 -10.51 1.32
C LEU A 116 10.01 -10.75 2.49
N VAL A 117 11.27 -10.37 2.32
CA VAL A 117 12.34 -10.61 3.32
C VAL A 117 12.76 -9.36 4.08
N ALA A 118 12.36 -8.17 3.60
CA ALA A 118 12.64 -6.91 4.29
C ALA A 118 11.65 -5.82 3.86
N HIS A 119 11.02 -5.17 4.86
CA HIS A 119 10.17 -3.99 4.71
C HIS A 119 10.80 -2.83 5.48
N ASN A 120 11.31 -1.83 4.77
CA ASN A 120 11.88 -0.65 5.42
C ASN A 120 10.78 0.25 6.01
N VAL A 121 11.04 0.81 7.18
CA VAL A 121 10.16 1.84 7.77
C VAL A 121 10.23 3.11 6.93
N GLY A 122 9.14 3.43 6.25
CA GLY A 122 8.96 4.71 5.56
C GLY A 122 8.16 5.73 6.37
N GLY A 123 7.94 6.91 5.78
CA GLY A 123 7.23 7.98 6.48
C GLY A 123 5.78 7.68 6.80
N SER A 124 5.11 6.86 6.00
CA SER A 124 3.72 6.48 6.25
C SER A 124 3.58 5.50 7.40
N GLU A 125 4.52 4.57 7.57
CA GLU A 125 4.60 3.66 8.72
C GLU A 125 4.97 4.46 9.98
N ALA A 126 5.97 5.32 9.89
CA ALA A 126 6.41 6.18 10.99
C ALA A 126 5.30 7.11 11.52
N ALA A 127 4.38 7.53 10.65
CA ALA A 127 3.27 8.40 11.03
C ALA A 127 2.30 7.76 12.05
N PHE A 128 2.27 6.43 12.16
CA PHE A 128 1.51 5.73 13.22
C PHE A 128 2.13 5.91 14.63
N GLY A 129 3.38 6.37 14.71
CA GLY A 129 4.12 6.56 15.97
C GLY A 129 4.81 5.30 16.49
N GLY A 130 5.72 5.51 17.45
CA GLY A 130 6.63 4.48 17.94
C GLY A 130 5.92 3.26 18.55
N GLN A 131 4.84 3.48 19.29
CA GLN A 131 4.09 2.39 19.91
C GLN A 131 3.47 1.46 18.88
N THR A 132 2.79 2.00 17.86
CA THR A 132 2.16 1.20 16.80
C THR A 132 3.21 0.50 15.94
N LEU A 133 4.31 1.18 15.61
CA LEU A 133 5.42 0.55 14.89
C LEU A 133 6.00 -0.64 15.65
N GLN A 134 6.21 -0.51 16.96
CA GLN A 134 6.70 -1.63 17.75
C GLN A 134 5.72 -2.81 17.75
N GLN A 135 4.41 -2.53 17.82
CA GLN A 135 3.38 -3.58 17.70
C GLN A 135 3.43 -4.29 16.34
N LEU A 136 3.65 -3.56 15.24
CA LEU A 136 3.80 -4.15 13.91
C LEU A 136 5.06 -5.02 13.81
N VAL A 137 6.17 -4.60 14.42
CA VAL A 137 7.40 -5.42 14.53
C VAL A 137 7.13 -6.69 15.32
N ASP A 138 6.44 -6.58 16.47
CA ASP A 138 6.15 -7.72 17.37
C ASP A 138 5.18 -8.73 16.73
N GLN A 139 4.28 -8.29 15.84
CA GLN A 139 3.37 -9.16 15.10
C GLN A 139 4.09 -10.04 14.07
N GLN A 140 5.27 -9.65 13.60
CA GLN A 140 6.10 -10.39 12.66
C GLN A 140 5.37 -10.83 11.36
N ILE A 141 4.41 -10.03 10.89
CA ILE A 141 3.73 -10.31 9.61
C ILE A 141 4.75 -10.27 8.47
N VAL A 142 5.61 -9.25 8.47
CA VAL A 142 6.78 -9.09 7.60
C VAL A 142 7.98 -8.67 8.45
N PRO A 143 9.24 -8.91 8.00
CA PRO A 143 10.43 -8.37 8.65
C PRO A 143 10.49 -6.85 8.47
N LEU A 144 9.84 -6.11 9.39
CA LEU A 144 9.89 -4.65 9.44
C LEU A 144 11.22 -4.23 10.09
N PHE A 145 11.99 -3.37 9.42
CA PHE A 145 13.33 -2.99 9.86
C PHE A 145 13.67 -1.53 9.53
N SER A 146 14.65 -0.97 10.21
CA SER A 146 15.27 0.30 9.81
C SER A 146 16.65 0.49 10.42
N THR A 147 17.58 0.98 9.60
CA THR A 147 18.94 1.31 10.06
C THR A 147 19.00 2.61 10.86
N ASN A 148 18.04 3.55 10.65
CA ASN A 148 18.10 4.89 11.23
C ASN A 148 16.89 5.31 12.07
N VAL A 149 15.88 4.45 12.25
CA VAL A 149 14.71 4.76 13.08
C VAL A 149 14.81 4.06 14.43
N CYS A 150 14.63 4.84 15.50
CA CYS A 150 14.63 4.37 16.88
C CYS A 150 13.35 4.85 17.59
N ASP A 151 12.99 4.18 18.68
CA ASP A 151 11.95 4.64 19.59
C ASP A 151 12.42 5.88 20.40
N ALA A 152 11.56 6.40 21.27
CA ALA A 152 11.88 7.56 22.10
C ALA A 152 13.04 7.32 23.07
N SER A 153 13.36 6.07 23.42
CA SER A 153 14.47 5.69 24.30
C SER A 153 15.80 5.54 23.53
N GLY A 154 15.78 5.55 22.20
CA GLY A 154 16.92 5.31 21.35
C GLY A 154 17.12 3.83 20.98
N LYS A 155 16.17 2.95 21.30
CA LYS A 155 16.19 1.55 20.87
C LYS A 155 15.77 1.45 19.40
N PRO A 156 16.52 0.73 18.55
CA PRO A 156 16.15 0.53 17.15
C PRO A 156 14.75 -0.07 16.97
N ILE A 157 14.05 0.36 15.93
CA ILE A 157 12.80 -0.24 15.48
C ILE A 157 13.13 -1.40 14.54
N GLY A 158 12.91 -2.63 15.01
CA GLY A 158 13.33 -3.84 14.29
C GLY A 158 14.85 -4.00 14.19
N ASP A 159 15.29 -4.78 13.24
CA ASP A 159 16.71 -4.96 12.94
C ASP A 159 17.30 -3.73 12.22
N GLN A 160 18.59 -3.47 12.43
CA GLN A 160 19.28 -2.36 11.74
C GLN A 160 19.85 -2.76 10.38
N VAL A 161 20.05 -4.06 10.16
CA VAL A 161 20.56 -4.65 8.91
C VAL A 161 19.78 -5.92 8.62
N GLN A 162 19.27 -6.06 7.41
CA GLN A 162 18.73 -7.32 6.92
C GLN A 162 19.78 -8.04 6.06
N TRP A 163 20.21 -9.20 6.54
CA TRP A 163 21.15 -10.05 5.82
C TRP A 163 20.40 -10.98 4.88
N VAL A 164 20.65 -10.85 3.59
CA VAL A 164 20.05 -11.69 2.55
C VAL A 164 21.07 -12.69 2.04
N SER A 165 20.80 -13.98 2.27
CA SER A 165 21.57 -15.08 1.70
C SER A 165 20.80 -15.64 0.50
N ALA A 166 21.28 -15.43 -0.71
CA ALA A 166 20.62 -15.85 -1.94
C ALA A 166 21.64 -16.19 -3.03
N GLY A 167 21.49 -17.33 -3.70
CA GLY A 167 22.40 -17.79 -4.73
C GLY A 167 23.84 -17.90 -4.26
N GLY A 168 24.09 -18.28 -3.00
CA GLY A 168 25.43 -18.34 -2.41
C GLY A 168 26.06 -16.96 -2.11
N ASN A 169 25.32 -15.85 -2.35
CA ASN A 169 25.78 -14.49 -2.06
C ASN A 169 25.23 -14.03 -0.70
N ARG A 170 26.03 -13.25 0.04
CA ARG A 170 25.66 -12.60 1.29
C ARG A 170 25.55 -11.09 1.08
N ILE A 171 24.34 -10.56 1.06
CA ILE A 171 24.04 -9.16 0.73
C ILE A 171 23.51 -8.45 1.96
N ALA A 172 24.11 -7.30 2.31
CA ALA A 172 23.62 -6.43 3.36
C ALA A 172 22.56 -5.49 2.79
N VAL A 173 21.36 -5.52 3.36
CA VAL A 173 20.28 -4.58 3.05
C VAL A 173 20.11 -3.62 4.22
N LEU A 174 20.29 -2.33 3.96
CA LEU A 174 20.15 -1.23 4.91
C LEU A 174 18.89 -0.42 4.58
N GLY A 175 18.11 -0.04 5.59
CA GLY A 175 16.86 0.70 5.41
C GLY A 175 16.92 2.06 6.08
N VAL A 176 16.69 3.16 5.35
CA VAL A 176 16.69 4.50 5.92
C VAL A 176 15.48 5.33 5.51
N MET A 177 15.12 6.28 6.39
CA MET A 177 14.06 7.25 6.17
C MET A 177 14.60 8.68 6.38
N ASP A 178 14.04 9.66 5.65
CA ASP A 178 14.33 11.09 5.88
C ASP A 178 13.80 11.54 7.26
N PRO A 179 14.61 12.19 8.11
CA PRO A 179 14.18 12.69 9.41
C PRO A 179 12.95 13.60 9.39
N LYS A 180 12.66 14.26 8.27
CA LYS A 180 11.45 15.09 8.13
C LYS A 180 10.14 14.30 8.22
N PHE A 181 10.16 12.98 8.01
CA PHE A 181 8.99 12.10 8.13
C PHE A 181 8.84 11.49 9.53
N LYS A 182 9.59 11.99 10.51
CA LYS A 182 9.55 11.53 11.90
C LYS A 182 8.11 11.56 12.44
N GLY A 183 7.65 10.41 12.94
CA GLY A 183 6.41 10.27 13.69
C GLY A 183 6.58 10.54 15.19
N ASP A 184 5.46 10.53 15.92
CA ASP A 184 5.46 10.68 17.36
C ASP A 184 6.22 9.55 18.06
N GLN A 185 6.96 9.89 19.13
CA GLN A 185 7.74 8.93 19.93
C GLN A 185 8.80 8.17 19.13
N LEU A 186 9.30 8.77 18.06
CA LEU A 186 10.40 8.24 17.26
C LEU A 186 11.59 9.19 17.24
N GLN A 187 12.77 8.64 17.10
CA GLN A 187 14.00 9.35 16.76
C GLN A 187 14.47 8.83 15.40
N VAL A 188 14.89 9.74 14.53
CA VAL A 188 15.39 9.40 13.20
C VAL A 188 16.79 9.99 13.05
N LEU A 189 17.78 9.10 12.97
CA LEU A 189 19.18 9.51 12.81
C LEU A 189 19.44 10.00 11.37
N PRO A 190 20.47 10.84 11.15
CA PRO A 190 20.87 11.21 9.80
C PRO A 190 21.18 9.96 8.97
N PRO A 191 20.57 9.77 7.77
CA PRO A 191 20.70 8.55 6.98
C PRO A 191 22.15 8.17 6.66
N GLN A 192 22.96 9.13 6.22
CA GLN A 192 24.37 8.88 5.90
C GLN A 192 25.14 8.32 7.11
N GLN A 193 25.01 8.96 8.27
CA GLN A 193 25.72 8.53 9.47
C GLN A 193 25.29 7.14 9.93
N ALA A 194 23.98 6.87 9.89
CA ALA A 194 23.45 5.56 10.28
C ALA A 194 23.95 4.43 9.36
N ILE A 195 24.01 4.68 8.06
CA ILE A 195 24.56 3.73 7.08
C ILE A 195 26.05 3.47 7.35
N LEU A 196 26.85 4.52 7.53
CA LEU A 196 28.29 4.37 7.81
C LEU A 196 28.54 3.60 9.11
N ASN A 197 27.79 3.91 10.17
CA ASN A 197 27.90 3.18 11.44
C ASN A 197 27.54 1.70 11.27
N ALA A 198 26.51 1.39 10.47
CA ALA A 198 26.12 0.01 10.21
C ALA A 198 27.19 -0.74 9.40
N ILE A 199 27.77 -0.11 8.39
CA ILE A 199 28.87 -0.69 7.59
C ILE A 199 30.12 -0.94 8.46
N GLU A 200 30.48 -0.01 9.33
CA GLU A 200 31.61 -0.14 10.25
C GLU A 200 31.39 -1.29 11.25
N ALA A 201 30.16 -1.58 11.61
CA ALA A 201 29.79 -2.67 12.52
C ALA A 201 29.74 -4.06 11.86
N PHE A 202 29.97 -4.19 10.56
CA PHE A 202 29.95 -5.49 9.90
C PHE A 202 31.13 -6.36 10.37
N GLU A 203 30.81 -7.52 10.97
CA GLU A 203 31.84 -8.50 11.36
C GLU A 203 32.52 -9.15 10.15
N GLU A 204 31.75 -9.33 9.06
CA GLU A 204 32.22 -9.91 7.80
C GLU A 204 31.77 -9.02 6.63
N LYS A 205 32.67 -8.87 5.66
CA LYS A 205 32.39 -8.10 4.47
C LYS A 205 31.26 -8.76 3.64
N PRO A 206 30.17 -8.05 3.32
CA PRO A 206 29.14 -8.54 2.40
C PRO A 206 29.67 -8.58 0.96
N ASP A 207 29.02 -9.38 0.12
CA ASP A 207 29.27 -9.38 -1.33
C ASP A 207 28.78 -8.11 -1.99
N ALA A 208 27.68 -7.54 -1.45
CA ALA A 208 27.13 -6.26 -1.90
C ALA A 208 26.36 -5.56 -0.77
N ILE A 209 26.23 -4.25 -0.89
CA ILE A 209 25.45 -3.38 0.00
C ILE A 209 24.34 -2.72 -0.79
N LEU A 210 23.09 -3.03 -0.44
CA LEU A 210 21.89 -2.44 -0.98
C LEU A 210 21.22 -1.53 0.06
N VAL A 211 20.87 -0.30 -0.32
CA VAL A 211 20.15 0.64 0.55
C VAL A 211 18.73 0.86 0.04
N LEU A 212 17.74 0.61 0.89
CA LEU A 212 16.36 0.99 0.72
C LEU A 212 16.15 2.36 1.36
N ALA A 213 15.97 3.40 0.57
CA ALA A 213 16.03 4.78 1.05
C ALA A 213 14.69 5.52 0.85
N TYR A 214 13.89 5.62 1.91
CA TYR A 214 12.67 6.43 1.90
C TYR A 214 13.00 7.92 1.98
N LEU A 215 13.52 8.47 0.89
CA LEU A 215 14.04 9.83 0.75
C LEU A 215 13.46 10.52 -0.50
N PRO A 216 13.24 11.85 -0.47
CA PRO A 216 12.94 12.59 -1.70
C PRO A 216 14.15 12.62 -2.63
N ARG A 217 13.89 12.79 -3.94
CA ARG A 217 14.91 12.71 -4.98
C ARG A 217 16.21 13.52 -4.71
N PRO A 218 16.16 14.80 -4.28
CA PRO A 218 17.40 15.54 -4.01
C PRO A 218 18.27 14.87 -2.93
N ALA A 219 17.64 14.48 -1.80
CA ALA A 219 18.36 13.83 -0.70
C ALA A 219 18.92 12.46 -1.10
N LEU A 220 18.17 11.71 -1.93
CA LEU A 220 18.62 10.43 -2.48
C LEU A 220 19.89 10.58 -3.32
N MET A 221 19.95 11.60 -4.18
CA MET A 221 21.12 11.85 -5.03
C MET A 221 22.34 12.32 -4.22
N GLU A 222 22.14 13.13 -3.18
CA GLU A 222 23.22 13.55 -2.27
C GLU A 222 23.74 12.36 -1.45
N LEU A 223 22.85 11.49 -0.96
CA LEU A 223 23.23 10.27 -0.25
C LEU A 223 24.14 9.38 -1.11
N ALA A 224 23.78 9.19 -2.38
CA ALA A 224 24.56 8.40 -3.31
C ALA A 224 25.97 8.97 -3.58
N LYS A 225 26.11 10.30 -3.61
CA LYS A 225 27.43 10.95 -3.73
C LYS A 225 28.30 10.76 -2.48
N ALA A 226 27.66 10.72 -1.31
CA ALA A 226 28.34 10.67 -0.03
C ALA A 226 28.74 9.25 0.40
N LEU A 227 28.25 8.19 -0.27
CA LEU A 227 28.42 6.79 0.13
C LEU A 227 28.94 5.92 -1.04
N PRO A 228 30.19 6.12 -1.49
CA PRO A 228 30.79 5.35 -2.57
C PRO A 228 31.00 3.86 -2.23
N GLU A 229 30.87 3.47 -0.94
CA GLU A 229 30.95 2.10 -0.43
C GLU A 229 29.68 1.28 -0.73
N VAL A 230 28.57 1.95 -1.03
CA VAL A 230 27.28 1.33 -1.33
C VAL A 230 27.22 0.98 -2.81
N ASP A 231 26.73 -0.20 -3.15
CA ASP A 231 26.58 -0.63 -4.55
C ASP A 231 25.33 -0.05 -5.21
N VAL A 232 24.19 -0.08 -4.48
CA VAL A 232 22.89 0.32 -5.01
C VAL A 232 22.06 1.07 -3.96
N ILE A 233 21.39 2.13 -4.38
CA ILE A 233 20.38 2.81 -3.60
C ILE A 233 19.04 2.78 -4.36
N VAL A 234 18.02 2.16 -3.76
CA VAL A 234 16.64 2.17 -4.29
C VAL A 234 15.80 3.11 -3.44
N GLY A 235 15.20 4.11 -4.07
CA GLY A 235 14.49 5.19 -3.39
C GLY A 235 12.98 5.18 -3.52
N GLY A 236 12.34 6.00 -2.71
CA GLY A 236 10.95 6.44 -2.66
C GLY A 236 10.72 7.19 -1.33
N PRO A 237 9.80 8.15 -1.23
CA PRO A 237 8.97 8.70 -2.28
C PRO A 237 9.69 9.79 -3.07
N THR A 238 9.84 9.61 -4.36
CA THR A 238 10.54 10.57 -5.23
C THR A 238 9.60 11.42 -6.06
N GLY A 239 8.29 11.18 -5.95
CA GLY A 239 7.24 11.82 -6.74
C GLY A 239 7.16 11.33 -8.20
N GLN A 240 8.27 10.81 -8.72
CA GLN A 240 8.38 10.18 -10.04
C GLN A 240 9.36 9.02 -9.97
N THR A 241 9.19 8.00 -10.81
CA THR A 241 10.19 6.96 -10.99
C THR A 241 11.52 7.57 -11.43
N ILE A 242 12.62 7.04 -10.91
CA ILE A 242 13.97 7.37 -11.36
C ILE A 242 14.47 6.20 -12.19
N ALA A 243 14.70 6.43 -13.48
CA ALA A 243 15.38 5.47 -14.34
C ALA A 243 16.77 5.16 -13.76
N PRO A 244 17.24 3.90 -13.88
CA PRO A 244 18.56 3.52 -13.36
C PRO A 244 19.65 4.47 -13.82
N THR A 245 20.34 5.09 -12.87
CA THR A 245 21.33 6.14 -13.11
C THR A 245 22.52 5.91 -12.18
N ARG A 246 23.73 6.09 -12.66
CA ARG A 246 24.92 6.01 -11.82
C ARG A 246 25.32 7.38 -11.29
N VAL A 247 25.62 7.41 -9.99
CA VAL A 247 26.18 8.55 -9.28
C VAL A 247 27.53 8.08 -8.73
N GLY A 248 28.61 8.38 -9.45
CA GLY A 248 29.90 7.74 -9.20
C GLY A 248 29.82 6.21 -9.43
N ALA A 249 30.19 5.43 -8.42
CA ALA A 249 30.10 3.97 -8.45
C ALA A 249 28.68 3.45 -8.13
N VAL A 250 27.84 4.24 -7.45
CA VAL A 250 26.55 3.84 -6.91
C VAL A 250 25.47 3.82 -8.00
N LEU A 251 24.75 2.72 -8.12
CA LEU A 251 23.54 2.64 -8.95
C LEU A 251 22.35 3.18 -8.18
N VAL A 252 21.67 4.20 -8.71
CA VAL A 252 20.47 4.81 -8.10
C VAL A 252 19.26 4.59 -8.99
N THR A 253 18.16 4.15 -8.39
CA THR A 253 16.88 4.00 -9.06
C THR A 253 15.73 4.20 -8.06
N SER A 254 14.50 4.37 -8.52
CA SER A 254 13.32 4.35 -7.65
C SER A 254 12.08 3.87 -8.39
N SER A 255 11.23 3.14 -7.66
CA SER A 255 9.82 3.03 -7.99
C SER A 255 9.03 3.93 -7.05
N THR A 256 7.91 4.44 -7.54
CA THR A 256 6.96 5.26 -6.77
C THR A 256 5.60 5.14 -7.44
N ASN A 257 4.66 6.02 -7.09
CA ASN A 257 3.37 6.11 -7.73
C ASN A 257 2.42 4.96 -7.34
N LYS A 258 2.24 4.79 -6.03
CA LYS A 258 1.15 3.98 -5.48
C LYS A 258 1.21 2.51 -5.88
N GLY A 259 2.42 1.95 -5.86
CA GLY A 259 2.64 0.55 -6.18
C GLY A 259 2.40 0.15 -7.64
N LYS A 260 2.32 1.13 -8.57
CA LYS A 260 2.17 0.87 -10.00
C LYS A 260 3.41 0.30 -10.66
N PHE A 261 4.57 0.55 -10.06
CA PHE A 261 5.86 0.15 -10.60
C PHE A 261 6.66 -0.64 -9.56
N LEU A 262 7.50 -1.55 -10.02
CA LEU A 262 8.54 -2.21 -9.24
C LEU A 262 9.90 -1.90 -9.84
N VAL A 263 10.93 -1.83 -8.99
CA VAL A 263 12.31 -1.96 -9.45
C VAL A 263 12.62 -3.45 -9.53
N GLN A 264 13.00 -3.92 -10.71
CA GLN A 264 13.73 -5.17 -10.88
C GLN A 264 15.21 -4.84 -10.90
N LEU A 265 15.95 -5.37 -9.93
CA LEU A 265 17.40 -5.19 -9.79
C LEU A 265 18.05 -6.56 -9.92
N ASP A 266 18.84 -6.74 -10.96
CA ASP A 266 19.53 -8.00 -11.23
C ASP A 266 21.00 -7.87 -10.79
N TYR A 267 21.43 -8.79 -9.93
CA TYR A 267 22.79 -8.92 -9.42
C TYR A 267 23.45 -10.14 -10.04
N ASP A 268 24.62 -9.97 -10.59
CA ASP A 268 25.46 -11.04 -11.14
C ASP A 268 26.91 -10.85 -10.65
N PRO A 269 27.40 -11.72 -9.76
CA PRO A 269 28.74 -11.56 -9.15
C PRO A 269 29.88 -11.64 -10.17
N ASP A 270 29.67 -12.30 -11.31
CA ASP A 270 30.69 -12.55 -12.32
C ASP A 270 30.77 -11.45 -13.39
N ARG A 271 29.83 -10.50 -13.39
CA ARG A 271 29.82 -9.39 -14.33
C ARG A 271 30.71 -8.21 -13.89
N GLY A 272 31.30 -7.51 -14.84
CA GLY A 272 32.05 -6.28 -14.57
C GLY A 272 31.18 -5.16 -13.97
N GLN A 273 29.93 -5.02 -14.43
CA GLN A 273 28.89 -4.26 -13.78
C GLN A 273 27.94 -5.24 -13.09
N ARG A 274 28.16 -5.48 -11.79
CA ARG A 274 27.45 -6.49 -11.01
C ARG A 274 25.95 -6.24 -10.89
N PHE A 275 25.51 -4.98 -11.02
CA PHE A 275 24.10 -4.60 -10.89
C PHE A 275 23.57 -3.94 -12.15
N GLU A 276 22.44 -4.45 -12.62
CA GLU A 276 21.58 -3.85 -13.62
C GLU A 276 20.18 -3.65 -13.04
N ALA A 277 19.49 -2.55 -13.38
CA ALA A 277 18.15 -2.30 -12.90
C ALA A 277 17.23 -1.86 -14.03
N LYS A 278 15.95 -2.11 -13.85
CA LYS A 278 14.86 -1.53 -14.66
C LYS A 278 13.64 -1.26 -13.79
N VAL A 279 12.84 -0.28 -14.19
CA VAL A 279 11.54 0.00 -13.58
C VAL A 279 10.48 -0.65 -14.44
N VAL A 280 9.67 -1.54 -13.84
CA VAL A 280 8.64 -2.34 -14.52
C VAL A 280 7.28 -1.85 -14.09
N GLU A 281 6.42 -1.50 -15.05
CA GLU A 281 5.02 -1.18 -14.77
C GLU A 281 4.20 -2.48 -14.61
N LEU A 282 3.34 -2.50 -13.59
CA LEU A 282 2.38 -3.57 -13.36
C LEU A 282 1.07 -3.26 -14.11
N ASP A 283 1.14 -3.22 -15.43
CA ASP A 283 0.02 -2.91 -16.31
C ASP A 283 -0.95 -4.08 -16.52
N GLU A 284 -1.87 -3.95 -17.47
CA GLU A 284 -2.90 -4.95 -17.78
C GLU A 284 -2.35 -6.26 -18.39
N SER A 285 -1.09 -6.32 -18.77
CA SER A 285 -0.44 -7.55 -19.28
C SER A 285 -0.15 -8.55 -18.14
N TRP A 286 -0.10 -8.09 -16.90
CA TRP A 286 0.04 -8.93 -15.73
C TRP A 286 -1.35 -9.40 -15.26
N THR A 287 -1.60 -10.69 -15.30
CA THR A 287 -2.82 -11.31 -14.76
C THR A 287 -2.80 -11.23 -13.23
N ASP A 288 -3.98 -11.35 -12.62
CA ASP A 288 -4.10 -11.31 -11.17
C ASP A 288 -3.67 -12.65 -10.54
N ASP A 289 -2.85 -12.57 -9.50
CA ASP A 289 -2.45 -13.71 -8.69
C ASP A 289 -3.59 -14.18 -7.76
N VAL A 290 -3.82 -15.48 -7.72
CA VAL A 290 -4.93 -16.09 -6.97
C VAL A 290 -4.78 -15.92 -5.46
N ASP A 291 -3.55 -16.00 -4.92
CA ASP A 291 -3.34 -15.90 -3.48
C ASP A 291 -3.50 -14.44 -3.03
N GLN A 292 -3.06 -13.48 -3.85
CA GLN A 292 -3.28 -12.07 -3.59
C GLN A 292 -4.76 -11.69 -3.73
N ARG A 293 -5.52 -12.33 -4.62
CA ARG A 293 -6.98 -12.16 -4.67
C ARG A 293 -7.65 -12.62 -3.38
N LYS A 294 -7.27 -13.78 -2.84
CA LYS A 294 -7.76 -14.23 -1.52
C LYS A 294 -7.40 -13.26 -0.39
N ASN A 295 -6.21 -12.65 -0.42
CA ASN A 295 -5.84 -11.63 0.54
C ASN A 295 -6.77 -10.39 0.45
N LEU A 296 -7.13 -9.98 -0.78
CA LEU A 296 -8.11 -8.91 -1.00
C LEU A 296 -9.50 -9.27 -0.50
N ASP A 297 -9.95 -10.49 -0.74
CA ASP A 297 -11.25 -10.98 -0.23
C ASP A 297 -11.27 -10.90 1.30
N THR A 298 -10.22 -11.37 1.96
CA THR A 298 -10.05 -11.24 3.44
C THR A 298 -10.05 -9.78 3.90
N TYR A 299 -9.37 -8.90 3.17
CA TYR A 299 -9.38 -7.46 3.45
C TYR A 299 -10.80 -6.88 3.38
N HIS A 300 -11.55 -7.19 2.33
CA HIS A 300 -12.94 -6.74 2.15
C HIS A 300 -13.88 -7.31 3.23
N GLU A 301 -13.72 -8.58 3.63
CA GLU A 301 -14.47 -9.17 4.73
C GLU A 301 -14.20 -8.45 6.06
N ARG A 302 -12.96 -8.11 6.34
CA ARG A 302 -12.58 -7.32 7.54
C ARG A 302 -13.22 -5.93 7.51
N LEU A 303 -13.25 -5.26 6.35
CA LEU A 303 -13.91 -3.97 6.17
C LEU A 303 -15.42 -4.07 6.40
N ALA A 304 -16.07 -5.08 5.82
CA ALA A 304 -17.51 -5.33 5.98
C ALA A 304 -17.89 -5.53 7.46
N GLY A 305 -17.04 -6.25 8.21
CA GLY A 305 -17.23 -6.45 9.64
C GLY A 305 -17.12 -5.17 10.47
N LYS A 306 -16.27 -4.21 10.04
CA LYS A 306 -16.06 -2.94 10.75
C LYS A 306 -17.10 -1.89 10.41
N ASP A 307 -17.61 -1.84 9.18
CA ASP A 307 -18.55 -0.79 8.67
C ASP A 307 -18.08 0.62 9.07
N PHE A 308 -16.85 0.98 8.66
CA PHE A 308 -16.21 2.22 9.04
C PHE A 308 -17.06 3.46 8.74
N GLU A 309 -17.18 4.34 9.71
CA GLU A 309 -17.92 5.59 9.55
C GLU A 309 -17.08 6.64 8.84
N SER A 310 -17.60 7.24 7.78
CA SER A 310 -16.88 8.17 6.90
C SER A 310 -16.13 9.31 7.61
N PRO A 311 -16.64 9.92 8.71
CA PRO A 311 -15.91 10.98 9.42
C PRO A 311 -14.60 10.51 10.09
N PHE A 312 -14.47 9.21 10.35
CA PHE A 312 -13.36 8.63 11.12
C PHE A 312 -12.35 7.86 10.27
N THR A 313 -12.61 7.69 8.97
CA THR A 313 -11.72 6.91 8.09
C THR A 313 -10.44 7.65 7.70
N GLY A 314 -10.41 8.99 7.82
CA GLY A 314 -9.34 9.81 7.26
C GLY A 314 -9.37 9.94 5.74
N VAL A 315 -10.26 9.22 5.05
CA VAL A 315 -10.50 9.38 3.62
C VAL A 315 -11.31 10.66 3.40
N LYS A 316 -10.73 11.63 2.69
CA LYS A 316 -11.35 12.95 2.50
C LYS A 316 -11.84 13.09 1.07
N LYS A 317 -13.14 13.35 0.91
CA LYS A 317 -13.68 13.98 -0.28
C LYS A 317 -13.75 15.49 -0.02
N SER A 318 -13.26 16.29 -0.94
CA SER A 318 -13.37 17.76 -0.83
C SER A 318 -14.81 18.21 -1.11
N VAL A 319 -15.69 18.09 -0.14
CA VAL A 319 -17.04 18.68 -0.22
C VAL A 319 -16.99 20.03 0.48
N ALA A 320 -16.31 20.99 -0.13
CA ALA A 320 -16.04 22.29 0.47
C ALA A 320 -17.30 23.10 0.82
N THR A 321 -18.44 22.82 0.20
CA THR A 321 -19.68 23.61 0.35
C THR A 321 -20.69 23.03 1.34
N ALA A 322 -20.55 21.78 1.76
CA ALA A 322 -21.54 21.12 2.63
C ALA A 322 -21.19 21.17 4.13
N LEU A 323 -19.96 21.55 4.50
CA LEU A 323 -19.48 21.44 5.88
C LEU A 323 -20.11 22.46 6.84
N ASP A 324 -20.57 23.64 6.34
CA ASP A 324 -21.12 24.73 7.14
C ASP A 324 -22.64 24.93 6.96
N SER A 325 -23.28 24.12 6.12
CA SER A 325 -24.72 24.28 5.88
C SER A 325 -25.54 23.65 7.01
N LYS A 326 -26.61 24.37 7.44
CA LYS A 326 -27.66 23.82 8.29
C LYS A 326 -28.55 22.83 7.53
N ASP A 327 -28.27 22.62 6.24
CA ASP A 327 -28.97 21.71 5.34
C ASP A 327 -28.47 20.27 5.50
N GLN A 328 -29.33 19.30 5.26
CA GLN A 328 -29.05 17.88 5.34
C GLN A 328 -29.28 17.22 3.99
N PHE A 329 -28.58 16.13 3.74
CA PHE A 329 -28.82 15.28 2.58
C PHE A 329 -30.10 14.47 2.81
N VAL A 330 -31.01 14.48 1.84
CA VAL A 330 -32.34 13.84 1.94
C VAL A 330 -32.49 12.61 1.05
N GLY A 331 -31.56 12.42 0.10
CA GLY A 331 -31.56 11.32 -0.86
C GLY A 331 -32.52 11.51 -2.06
N ASN A 332 -32.24 10.78 -3.13
CA ASN A 332 -32.90 10.92 -4.44
C ASN A 332 -34.40 10.78 -4.41
N ALA A 333 -34.97 9.92 -3.54
CA ALA A 333 -36.38 9.70 -3.43
C ALA A 333 -37.16 10.99 -3.08
N LYS A 334 -36.58 11.93 -2.34
CA LYS A 334 -37.23 13.20 -2.02
C LYS A 334 -37.29 14.14 -3.23
N CYS A 335 -36.29 14.07 -4.11
CA CYS A 335 -36.27 14.90 -5.31
C CYS A 335 -37.31 14.48 -6.34
N GLN A 336 -37.58 13.18 -6.44
CA GLN A 336 -38.49 12.58 -7.42
C GLN A 336 -39.93 13.14 -7.32
N ALA A 337 -40.38 13.53 -6.13
CA ALA A 337 -41.73 14.06 -5.93
C ALA A 337 -42.03 15.32 -6.77
N CYS A 338 -40.98 16.15 -7.06
CA CYS A 338 -41.16 17.39 -7.82
C CYS A 338 -40.36 17.41 -9.12
N HIS A 339 -39.27 16.64 -9.24
CA HIS A 339 -38.35 16.62 -10.36
C HIS A 339 -38.43 15.32 -11.17
N VAL A 340 -39.63 14.88 -11.55
CA VAL A 340 -39.89 13.57 -12.19
C VAL A 340 -39.04 13.38 -13.47
N GLY A 341 -39.02 14.38 -14.36
CA GLY A 341 -38.30 14.28 -15.62
C GLY A 341 -36.76 14.26 -15.45
N ASP A 342 -36.25 15.03 -14.48
CA ASP A 342 -34.84 15.06 -14.17
C ASP A 342 -34.38 13.73 -13.51
N CYS A 343 -35.25 13.14 -12.66
CA CYS A 343 -34.99 11.83 -12.06
C CYS A 343 -35.02 10.71 -13.10
N GLN A 344 -35.94 10.75 -14.09
CA GLN A 344 -35.95 9.80 -15.20
C GLN A 344 -34.64 9.88 -16.01
N HIS A 345 -34.17 11.09 -16.28
CA HIS A 345 -32.86 11.26 -16.95
C HIS A 345 -31.73 10.70 -16.08
N TYR A 346 -31.69 11.05 -14.80
CA TYR A 346 -30.66 10.57 -13.87
C TYR A 346 -30.57 9.03 -13.85
N THR A 347 -31.69 8.32 -13.80
CA THR A 347 -31.71 6.83 -13.79
C THR A 347 -31.14 6.20 -15.05
N SER A 348 -31.04 6.96 -16.16
CA SER A 348 -30.38 6.50 -17.38
C SER A 348 -28.85 6.70 -17.37
N THR A 349 -28.31 7.39 -16.38
CA THR A 349 -26.88 7.70 -16.27
C THR A 349 -26.10 6.63 -15.47
N LYS A 350 -24.78 6.61 -15.64
CA LYS A 350 -23.90 5.74 -14.84
C LYS A 350 -23.80 6.15 -13.37
N HIS A 351 -24.17 7.36 -13.03
CA HIS A 351 -24.17 7.86 -11.66
C HIS A 351 -25.22 7.14 -10.79
N SER A 352 -26.37 6.76 -11.37
CA SER A 352 -27.45 6.09 -10.66
C SER A 352 -27.20 4.62 -10.34
N VAL A 353 -26.15 4.03 -10.85
CA VAL A 353 -25.72 2.64 -10.61
C VAL A 353 -24.29 2.58 -10.10
N ALA A 354 -23.81 3.70 -9.54
CA ALA A 354 -22.43 3.80 -9.08
C ALA A 354 -22.13 2.82 -7.94
N TRP A 355 -23.09 2.66 -7.02
CA TRP A 355 -22.99 1.71 -5.91
C TRP A 355 -23.00 0.25 -6.38
N GLU A 356 -23.90 -0.11 -7.28
CA GLU A 356 -23.99 -1.46 -7.85
C GLU A 356 -22.65 -1.89 -8.49
N THR A 357 -21.93 -0.96 -9.11
CA THR A 357 -20.62 -1.27 -9.70
C THR A 357 -19.57 -1.68 -8.66
N LEU A 358 -19.69 -1.22 -7.43
CA LEU A 358 -18.86 -1.65 -6.31
C LEU A 358 -19.33 -2.96 -5.70
N GLU A 359 -20.65 -3.17 -5.57
CA GLU A 359 -21.22 -4.43 -5.05
C GLU A 359 -20.78 -5.62 -5.90
N ASN A 360 -20.83 -5.48 -7.22
CA ASN A 360 -20.39 -6.51 -8.18
C ASN A 360 -18.92 -6.93 -8.01
N LYS A 361 -18.10 -6.11 -7.32
CA LYS A 361 -16.67 -6.37 -7.02
C LYS A 361 -16.41 -6.58 -5.53
N PHE A 362 -17.43 -6.56 -4.70
CA PHE A 362 -17.34 -6.56 -3.24
C PHE A 362 -16.50 -5.39 -2.67
N SER A 363 -16.19 -4.38 -3.47
CA SER A 363 -15.43 -3.19 -3.06
C SER A 363 -16.30 -2.07 -2.46
N HIS A 364 -17.62 -2.24 -2.39
CA HIS A 364 -18.53 -1.31 -1.74
C HIS A 364 -18.27 -1.13 -0.23
N VAL A 365 -17.56 -2.07 0.38
CA VAL A 365 -17.15 -2.03 1.79
C VAL A 365 -15.92 -1.15 2.04
N ASP A 366 -15.18 -0.75 0.98
CA ASP A 366 -13.97 0.08 1.13
C ASP A 366 -14.33 1.58 1.16
N PRO A 367 -14.05 2.28 2.27
CA PRO A 367 -14.20 3.73 2.39
C PRO A 367 -13.58 4.54 1.26
N TYR A 368 -12.45 4.07 0.69
CA TYR A 368 -11.82 4.73 -0.44
C TYR A 368 -12.70 4.71 -1.70
N CYS A 369 -13.43 3.64 -1.93
CA CYS A 369 -14.40 3.54 -3.03
C CYS A 369 -15.68 4.36 -2.71
N GLN A 370 -16.16 4.26 -1.48
CA GLN A 370 -17.39 4.93 -1.02
C GLN A 370 -17.34 6.46 -1.20
N GLN A 371 -16.17 7.09 -1.05
CA GLN A 371 -16.04 8.54 -1.17
C GLN A 371 -16.53 9.11 -2.50
N CYS A 372 -16.44 8.33 -3.59
CA CYS A 372 -16.89 8.74 -4.93
C CYS A 372 -18.20 8.08 -5.34
N HIS A 373 -18.61 6.98 -4.68
CA HIS A 373 -19.78 6.18 -5.04
C HIS A 373 -20.96 6.36 -4.10
N THR A 374 -20.91 7.36 -3.19
CA THR A 374 -21.98 7.73 -2.27
C THR A 374 -22.22 9.23 -2.27
N THR A 375 -23.35 9.64 -1.74
CA THR A 375 -23.75 11.05 -1.67
C THR A 375 -23.36 11.66 -0.33
N GLY A 376 -22.52 12.71 -0.36
CA GLY A 376 -22.14 13.47 0.83
C GLY A 376 -21.12 12.78 1.74
N TYR A 377 -20.29 11.87 1.24
CA TYR A 377 -19.23 11.20 2.00
C TYR A 377 -18.32 12.21 2.73
N GLY A 378 -18.06 11.95 4.02
CA GLY A 378 -17.24 12.83 4.87
C GLY A 378 -17.95 14.08 5.41
N SER A 379 -19.20 14.35 4.98
CA SER A 379 -20.05 15.39 5.56
C SER A 379 -20.81 14.85 6.79
N LYS A 380 -20.97 15.69 7.83
CA LYS A 380 -21.73 15.31 9.04
C LYS A 380 -23.18 14.88 8.76
N ALA A 381 -23.79 15.42 7.70
CA ALA A 381 -25.18 15.17 7.33
C ALA A 381 -25.34 14.25 6.11
N GLY A 382 -24.21 13.79 5.54
CA GLY A 382 -24.18 12.94 4.35
C GLY A 382 -24.01 11.45 4.67
N PHE A 383 -23.43 10.71 3.74
CA PHE A 383 -23.15 9.29 3.91
C PHE A 383 -22.22 9.04 5.12
N VAL A 384 -22.67 8.23 6.06
CA VAL A 384 -21.91 7.85 7.26
C VAL A 384 -21.31 6.47 7.12
N SER A 385 -22.12 5.44 6.89
CA SER A 385 -21.71 4.07 6.65
C SER A 385 -22.81 3.30 5.92
N ILE A 386 -22.50 2.07 5.49
CA ILE A 386 -23.47 1.21 4.77
C ILE A 386 -24.75 1.03 5.58
N LYS A 387 -24.60 0.73 6.88
CA LYS A 387 -25.75 0.47 7.75
C LYS A 387 -26.53 1.73 8.13
N LYS A 388 -25.85 2.88 8.24
CA LYS A 388 -26.45 4.13 8.75
C LYS A 388 -27.07 5.00 7.66
N SER A 389 -26.64 4.89 6.41
CA SER A 389 -27.04 5.79 5.33
C SER A 389 -27.41 5.09 4.01
N PRO A 390 -28.29 4.05 4.02
CA PRO A 390 -28.59 3.29 2.80
C PRO A 390 -29.34 4.13 1.74
N ASN A 391 -29.92 5.26 2.11
CA ASN A 391 -30.58 6.19 1.19
C ASN A 391 -29.62 7.14 0.46
N LEU A 392 -28.33 7.08 0.78
CA LEU A 392 -27.28 7.94 0.21
C LEU A 392 -26.27 7.16 -0.65
N PHE A 393 -26.64 5.96 -1.08
CA PHE A 393 -25.90 5.22 -2.09
C PHE A 393 -25.97 5.95 -3.44
N ASP A 394 -25.06 5.61 -4.34
CA ASP A 394 -24.87 6.23 -5.65
C ASP A 394 -24.38 7.68 -5.63
N VAL A 395 -24.00 8.19 -6.80
CA VAL A 395 -23.72 9.60 -7.02
C VAL A 395 -25.07 10.31 -7.26
N GLY A 396 -25.79 10.56 -6.15
CA GLY A 396 -27.14 11.11 -6.20
C GLY A 396 -27.21 12.58 -6.60
N CYS A 397 -28.44 13.11 -6.69
CA CYS A 397 -28.72 14.51 -7.06
C CYS A 397 -27.91 15.48 -6.19
N GLU A 398 -27.86 15.23 -4.91
CA GLU A 398 -27.19 16.10 -3.93
C GLU A 398 -25.66 16.00 -3.96
N SER A 399 -25.07 15.04 -4.70
CA SER A 399 -23.63 15.03 -4.97
C SER A 399 -23.21 16.22 -5.85
N CYS A 400 -24.13 16.72 -6.70
CA CYS A 400 -23.93 17.90 -7.52
C CYS A 400 -24.60 19.14 -6.96
N HIS A 401 -25.85 18.99 -6.47
CA HIS A 401 -26.69 20.11 -6.02
C HIS A 401 -26.49 20.50 -4.57
N GLY A 402 -25.72 19.71 -3.79
CA GLY A 402 -25.52 19.92 -2.36
C GLY A 402 -26.73 19.48 -1.51
N PRO A 403 -26.60 19.52 -0.17
CA PRO A 403 -27.66 19.13 0.76
C PRO A 403 -28.90 20.01 0.57
N SER A 404 -30.09 19.39 0.51
CA SER A 404 -31.29 20.02 -0.03
C SER A 404 -32.52 19.96 0.90
N SER A 405 -32.33 19.69 2.21
CA SER A 405 -33.45 19.55 3.16
C SER A 405 -34.33 20.81 3.24
N ARG A 406 -33.72 22.02 3.23
CA ARG A 406 -34.49 23.27 3.24
C ARG A 406 -35.17 23.57 1.92
N HIS A 407 -34.56 23.21 0.80
CA HIS A 407 -35.21 23.29 -0.51
C HIS A 407 -36.46 22.41 -0.57
N CYS A 408 -36.39 21.19 -0.06
CA CYS A 408 -37.54 20.28 0.00
C CYS A 408 -38.69 20.83 0.86
N GLN A 409 -38.37 21.58 1.91
CA GLN A 409 -39.37 22.25 2.76
C GLN A 409 -39.94 23.52 2.13
N LYS A 410 -39.08 24.31 1.47
CA LYS A 410 -39.43 25.58 0.82
C LYS A 410 -38.74 25.69 -0.54
N PRO A 411 -39.42 25.29 -1.64
CA PRO A 411 -38.84 25.19 -2.98
C PRO A 411 -38.29 26.52 -3.55
N THR A 412 -38.62 27.64 -2.96
CA THR A 412 -38.06 28.96 -3.33
C THR A 412 -36.60 29.13 -2.87
N ILE A 413 -36.11 28.31 -1.92
CA ILE A 413 -34.72 28.29 -1.52
C ILE A 413 -33.97 27.45 -2.56
N LYS A 414 -33.07 28.10 -3.33
CA LYS A 414 -32.25 27.38 -4.32
C LYS A 414 -31.10 26.65 -3.64
N THR A 415 -30.73 25.49 -4.18
CA THR A 415 -29.52 24.77 -3.81
C THR A 415 -28.29 25.45 -4.44
N VAL A 416 -27.17 25.39 -3.75
CA VAL A 416 -25.88 25.87 -4.29
C VAL A 416 -25.37 24.84 -5.31
N TYR A 417 -24.90 25.35 -6.46
CA TYR A 417 -24.46 24.47 -7.55
C TYR A 417 -23.27 25.07 -8.29
N ASP A 418 -22.18 24.36 -8.29
CA ASP A 418 -21.06 24.54 -9.21
C ASP A 418 -20.70 23.17 -9.83
N ALA A 419 -21.14 22.97 -11.09
CA ALA A 419 -21.00 21.69 -11.76
C ALA A 419 -19.55 21.24 -11.92
N ARG A 420 -18.68 22.16 -12.28
CA ARG A 420 -17.31 21.81 -12.71
C ARG A 420 -16.49 21.33 -11.53
N ASP A 421 -16.52 22.06 -10.44
CA ASP A 421 -15.75 21.73 -9.25
C ASP A 421 -16.28 20.45 -8.60
N GLN A 422 -17.61 20.20 -8.65
CA GLN A 422 -18.20 18.96 -8.17
C GLN A 422 -17.74 17.75 -8.98
N CYS A 423 -17.66 17.85 -10.31
CA CYS A 423 -17.14 16.75 -11.15
C CYS A 423 -15.73 16.34 -10.78
N LEU A 424 -14.83 17.31 -10.57
CA LEU A 424 -13.41 17.09 -10.30
C LEU A 424 -13.15 16.43 -8.94
N GLN A 425 -14.11 16.44 -8.03
CA GLN A 425 -13.98 15.73 -6.74
C GLN A 425 -13.90 14.20 -6.89
N CYS A 426 -14.50 13.64 -7.97
CA CYS A 426 -14.48 12.21 -8.25
C CYS A 426 -13.71 11.90 -9.54
N HIS A 427 -13.82 12.80 -10.55
CA HIS A 427 -13.15 12.66 -11.84
C HIS A 427 -11.77 13.35 -11.82
N ASP A 428 -10.89 12.90 -10.92
CA ASP A 428 -9.50 13.33 -10.88
C ASP A 428 -8.62 12.59 -11.91
N ARG A 429 -7.35 12.99 -11.99
CA ARG A 429 -6.43 12.40 -12.94
C ARG A 429 -6.11 10.93 -12.69
N GLU A 430 -6.26 10.48 -11.45
CA GLU A 430 -5.96 9.09 -11.07
C GLU A 430 -7.13 8.16 -11.32
N ASN A 431 -8.33 8.57 -10.88
CA ASN A 431 -9.52 7.73 -10.94
C ASN A 431 -10.25 7.86 -12.28
N SER A 432 -10.05 8.97 -13.00
CA SER A 432 -10.71 9.23 -14.28
C SER A 432 -9.77 9.95 -15.28
N PRO A 433 -8.64 9.33 -15.68
CA PRO A 433 -7.59 9.98 -16.48
C PRO A 433 -8.07 10.46 -17.86
N LEU A 434 -9.17 9.92 -18.38
CA LEU A 434 -9.79 10.30 -19.65
C LEU A 434 -10.92 11.30 -19.50
N PHE A 435 -11.20 11.78 -18.27
CA PHE A 435 -12.28 12.73 -18.04
C PHE A 435 -11.99 14.06 -18.75
N LYS A 436 -12.98 14.51 -19.52
CA LYS A 436 -13.02 15.85 -20.16
C LYS A 436 -14.41 16.40 -19.92
N TYR A 437 -14.50 17.52 -19.20
CA TYR A 437 -15.77 18.11 -18.80
C TYR A 437 -16.72 18.31 -20.01
N GLU A 438 -16.20 18.83 -21.10
CA GLU A 438 -16.96 19.15 -22.33
C GLU A 438 -17.55 17.90 -22.99
N LEU A 439 -16.96 16.73 -22.79
CA LEU A 439 -17.43 15.44 -23.33
C LEU A 439 -18.35 14.68 -22.37
N TYR A 440 -18.21 14.89 -21.06
CA TYR A 440 -18.99 14.17 -20.05
C TYR A 440 -20.23 14.94 -19.61
N TRP A 441 -20.14 16.27 -19.52
CA TRP A 441 -21.24 17.13 -19.11
C TRP A 441 -22.54 16.92 -19.90
N PRO A 442 -22.54 16.85 -21.27
CA PRO A 442 -23.75 16.62 -22.04
C PRO A 442 -24.48 15.30 -21.70
N LYS A 443 -23.77 14.31 -21.14
CA LYS A 443 -24.35 12.99 -20.82
C LYS A 443 -25.21 13.01 -19.56
N ILE A 444 -25.05 14.03 -18.71
CA ILE A 444 -25.77 14.18 -17.45
C ILE A 444 -26.61 15.46 -17.37
N LEU A 445 -26.50 16.33 -18.37
CA LEU A 445 -27.22 17.59 -18.44
C LEU A 445 -28.73 17.34 -18.53
N HIS A 446 -29.49 17.94 -17.61
CA HIS A 446 -30.94 17.82 -17.51
C HIS A 446 -31.59 19.18 -17.29
N GLY A 447 -32.93 19.26 -17.14
CA GLY A 447 -33.67 20.51 -16.95
C GLY A 447 -33.98 21.26 -18.26
N GLN A 448 -33.47 20.84 -19.41
CA GLN A 448 -33.69 21.52 -20.71
C GLN A 448 -35.11 21.26 -21.28
N GLN A 449 -35.77 20.22 -20.84
CA GLN A 449 -37.10 19.87 -21.35
C GLN A 449 -38.20 20.88 -20.96
N LYS A 450 -38.03 21.65 -19.89
CA LYS A 450 -38.99 22.67 -19.44
C LYS A 450 -39.02 23.93 -20.29
N VAL A 451 -37.95 24.20 -21.05
CA VAL A 451 -37.91 25.42 -21.92
C VAL A 451 -38.71 25.24 -23.20
N ALA A 452 -38.94 24.01 -23.66
CA ALA A 452 -39.71 23.72 -24.86
C ALA A 452 -41.23 23.78 -24.65
N GLU A 453 -41.71 23.47 -23.43
CA GLU A 453 -43.17 23.50 -23.09
C GLU A 453 -43.70 24.89 -22.75
N VAL A 454 -42.82 25.87 -22.42
CA VAL A 454 -43.22 27.25 -22.10
C VAL A 454 -43.32 28.15 -23.35
N LYS A 455 -42.90 27.64 -24.51
CA LYS A 455 -42.97 28.39 -25.81
C LYS A 455 -44.09 27.89 -26.71
N LYS A 456 -45.12 27.26 -26.19
CA LYS A 456 -46.40 27.05 -26.82
C LYS A 456 -47.47 27.80 -25.99
#